data_f809b8a1b9aeca0251e5be1162382456
#
_entry.id   f809b8a1b9aeca0251e5be1162382456
#
_cell.length_a   1.000
_cell.length_b   1.000
_cell.length_c   1.000
_cell.angle_alpha   90.00
_cell.angle_beta   90.00
_cell.angle_gamma   90.00
#
_symmetry.space_group_name_H-M   'P 1'
#
loop_
_entity.id
_entity.type
_entity.pdbx_description
1 polymer ?
#
loop_
_entity_poly.entity_id
_entity_poly.type
_entity_poly.pdbx_seq_one_letter_code
_entity_poly.pdbx_strand_id
1 'polypeptide(L)'
;MSTSALTLAPSPPSGRALPAAYWLLRVGAALCFVGHGAFGFITKGAWLPYFGVVGIPEPWAWRLMPLVGAVDVTMAFAVLFAPRGVPLAYMTVWAAWTALLRPLAGEPVWEALERAGNYGVPLALLVLTGTPRSWSDLRRTRDRAADDVATVARARAVLRWTTSALLLGHGALAALTGKALLTSHYASVGLPPSTTVAVGWLEIALAAATVARPAPGLLVVAAAWKLATESLWIVTGTPIWEFVERAGSYVAPMALAALVMWEGGRTAGIVCRTARPEPQPASPVDHRDEGARRARDSARV
;
A
#
# COMPACT_ATOMS: atom_id res chain seq x y z
N MET A 1 37.28 13.41 34.04
CA MET A 1 36.07 12.58 33.81
C MET A 1 35.34 13.14 32.61
N SER A 2 35.55 12.54 31.43
CA SER A 2 34.97 13.02 30.17
C SER A 2 33.76 12.15 29.86
N THR A 3 32.57 12.69 30.03
CA THR A 3 31.31 12.04 29.69
C THR A 3 31.12 12.11 28.17
N SER A 4 31.48 11.03 27.46
CA SER A 4 31.10 10.87 26.05
C SER A 4 29.59 10.68 25.97
N ALA A 5 28.90 11.76 25.62
CA ALA A 5 27.49 11.68 25.22
C ALA A 5 27.39 10.80 23.95
N LEU A 6 26.86 9.59 24.10
CA LEU A 6 26.40 8.74 22.99
C LEU A 6 25.26 9.47 22.30
N THR A 7 25.57 10.29 21.31
CA THR A 7 24.57 10.79 20.34
C THR A 7 24.10 9.60 19.54
N LEU A 8 22.91 9.06 19.91
CA LEU A 8 22.17 8.12 19.08
C LEU A 8 21.89 8.81 17.73
N ALA A 9 22.70 8.48 16.74
CA ALA A 9 22.42 8.92 15.36
C ALA A 9 20.99 8.44 14.98
N PRO A 10 20.14 9.32 14.44
CA PRO A 10 18.80 8.92 14.01
C PRO A 10 18.95 7.77 13.03
N SER A 11 18.22 6.68 13.30
CA SER A 11 18.19 5.50 12.42
C SER A 11 17.87 5.97 10.99
N PRO A 12 18.59 5.51 9.97
CA PRO A 12 18.37 5.94 8.61
C PRO A 12 16.90 5.72 8.23
N PRO A 13 16.24 6.64 7.51
CA PRO A 13 14.82 6.59 7.19
C PRO A 13 14.38 5.27 6.50
N SER A 14 15.32 4.57 5.86
CA SER A 14 15.11 3.24 5.28
C SER A 14 14.72 2.16 6.27
N GLY A 15 15.12 2.25 7.54
CA GLY A 15 14.81 1.22 8.55
C GLY A 15 13.35 1.16 8.96
N ARG A 16 12.60 2.25 8.81
CA ARG A 16 11.17 2.34 9.17
C ARG A 16 10.23 2.19 7.97
N ALA A 17 10.72 2.40 6.75
CA ALA A 17 9.89 2.45 5.55
C ALA A 17 9.26 1.10 5.21
N LEU A 18 9.99 0.00 5.33
CA LEU A 18 9.48 -1.35 5.04
C LEU A 18 8.41 -1.81 6.04
N PRO A 19 8.60 -1.68 7.37
CA PRO A 19 7.52 -1.90 8.33
C PRO A 19 6.31 -1.00 8.11
N ALA A 20 6.51 0.27 7.75
CA ALA A 20 5.42 1.20 7.44
C ALA A 20 4.60 0.73 6.23
N ALA A 21 5.24 0.32 5.13
CA ALA A 21 4.56 -0.25 3.98
C ALA A 21 3.74 -1.50 4.35
N TYR A 22 4.32 -2.40 5.14
CA TYR A 22 3.61 -3.58 5.62
C TYR A 22 2.34 -3.23 6.41
N TRP A 23 2.42 -2.30 7.37
CA TRP A 23 1.27 -1.93 8.19
C TRP A 23 0.23 -1.14 7.40
N LEU A 24 0.64 -0.25 6.50
CA LEU A 24 -0.27 0.44 5.59
C LEU A 24 -1.11 -0.55 4.78
N LEU A 25 -0.45 -1.54 4.15
CA LEU A 25 -1.15 -2.55 3.35
C LEU A 25 -2.07 -3.42 4.21
N ARG A 26 -1.62 -3.81 5.39
CA ARG A 26 -2.39 -4.66 6.32
C ARG A 26 -3.65 -3.95 6.82
N VAL A 27 -3.52 -2.71 7.27
CA VAL A 27 -4.65 -1.90 7.73
C VAL A 27 -5.56 -1.53 6.56
N GLY A 28 -5.00 -1.13 5.42
CA GLY A 28 -5.77 -0.77 4.23
C GLY A 28 -6.61 -1.92 3.69
N ALA A 29 -6.05 -3.14 3.62
CA ALA A 29 -6.81 -4.33 3.25
C ALA A 29 -7.94 -4.62 4.24
N ALA A 30 -7.67 -4.53 5.53
CA ALA A 30 -8.69 -4.75 6.56
C ALA A 30 -9.82 -3.70 6.48
N LEU A 31 -9.49 -2.41 6.36
CA LEU A 31 -10.49 -1.34 6.23
C LEU A 31 -11.37 -1.53 5.00
N CYS A 32 -10.78 -1.84 3.84
CA CYS A 32 -11.55 -2.11 2.62
C CYS A 32 -12.61 -3.19 2.84
N PHE A 33 -12.23 -4.31 3.46
CA PHE A 33 -13.13 -5.43 3.69
C PHE A 33 -14.11 -5.18 4.85
N VAL A 34 -13.77 -4.38 5.85
CA VAL A 34 -14.75 -3.91 6.85
C VAL A 34 -15.80 -3.03 6.20
N GLY A 35 -15.40 -2.07 5.35
CA GLY A 35 -16.33 -1.19 4.64
C GLY A 35 -17.27 -1.97 3.71
N HIS A 36 -16.71 -2.87 2.91
CA HIS A 36 -17.49 -3.75 2.02
C HIS A 36 -18.43 -4.66 2.82
N GLY A 37 -17.94 -5.28 3.89
CA GLY A 37 -18.74 -6.13 4.76
C GLY A 37 -19.88 -5.38 5.46
N ALA A 38 -19.67 -4.13 5.87
CA ALA A 38 -20.72 -3.29 6.43
C ALA A 38 -21.86 -3.06 5.44
N PHE A 39 -21.55 -2.90 4.14
CA PHE A 39 -22.57 -2.82 3.09
C PHE A 39 -23.34 -4.12 2.90
N GLY A 40 -22.70 -5.27 3.13
CA GLY A 40 -23.42 -6.55 3.17
C GLY A 40 -24.45 -6.59 4.30
N PHE A 41 -24.09 -6.16 5.50
CA PHE A 41 -25.02 -6.15 6.65
C PHE A 41 -26.16 -5.18 6.49
N ILE A 42 -25.93 -3.98 5.96
CA ILE A 42 -27.01 -2.99 5.71
C ILE A 42 -27.77 -3.28 4.40
N THR A 43 -27.43 -4.36 3.70
CA THR A 43 -28.07 -4.83 2.47
C THR A 43 -28.14 -3.75 1.38
N LYS A 44 -26.99 -3.40 0.80
CA LYS A 44 -26.86 -2.35 -0.23
C LYS A 44 -27.59 -2.73 -1.52
N GLY A 45 -28.77 -2.15 -1.78
CA GLY A 45 -29.59 -2.45 -2.97
C GLY A 45 -28.87 -2.28 -4.30
N ALA A 46 -27.86 -1.39 -4.38
CA ALA A 46 -27.01 -1.21 -5.56
C ALA A 46 -26.21 -2.47 -5.96
N TRP A 47 -26.18 -3.50 -5.11
CA TRP A 47 -25.52 -4.77 -5.43
C TRP A 47 -26.40 -5.77 -6.18
N LEU A 48 -27.72 -5.55 -6.22
CA LEU A 48 -28.65 -6.47 -6.88
C LEU A 48 -28.28 -6.82 -8.34
N PRO A 49 -27.85 -5.85 -9.18
CA PRO A 49 -27.43 -6.17 -10.54
C PRO A 49 -26.26 -7.17 -10.60
N TYR A 50 -25.33 -7.11 -9.63
CA TYR A 50 -24.16 -8.00 -9.58
C TYR A 50 -24.55 -9.44 -9.22
N PHE A 51 -25.53 -9.62 -8.34
CA PHE A 51 -26.12 -10.94 -8.09
C PHE A 51 -26.83 -11.48 -9.35
N GLY A 52 -27.50 -10.60 -10.10
CA GLY A 52 -28.12 -10.94 -11.36
C GLY A 52 -27.16 -11.48 -12.42
N VAL A 53 -25.92 -10.94 -12.50
CA VAL A 53 -24.86 -11.44 -13.40
C VAL A 53 -24.57 -12.93 -13.20
N VAL A 54 -24.64 -13.41 -11.96
CA VAL A 54 -24.39 -14.82 -11.62
C VAL A 54 -25.68 -15.64 -11.49
N GLY A 55 -26.80 -15.11 -11.96
CA GLY A 55 -28.09 -15.81 -11.98
C GLY A 55 -28.76 -15.97 -10.61
N ILE A 56 -28.37 -15.17 -9.61
CA ILE A 56 -29.00 -15.20 -8.27
C ILE A 56 -30.22 -14.27 -8.27
N PRO A 57 -31.46 -14.80 -8.04
CA PRO A 57 -32.65 -13.99 -7.98
C PRO A 57 -32.65 -13.02 -6.80
N GLU A 58 -33.33 -11.88 -6.95
CA GLU A 58 -33.39 -10.80 -5.96
C GLU A 58 -33.72 -11.27 -4.52
N PRO A 59 -34.72 -12.13 -4.26
CA PRO A 59 -35.02 -12.57 -2.89
C PRO A 59 -33.86 -13.30 -2.22
N TRP A 60 -33.04 -14.03 -2.99
CA TRP A 60 -31.83 -14.69 -2.50
C TRP A 60 -30.68 -13.71 -2.34
N ALA A 61 -30.56 -12.72 -3.24
CA ALA A 61 -29.53 -11.68 -3.13
C ALA A 61 -29.62 -10.95 -1.78
N TRP A 62 -30.83 -10.52 -1.37
CA TRP A 62 -31.04 -9.88 -0.07
C TRP A 62 -30.63 -10.77 1.11
N ARG A 63 -30.83 -12.08 1.05
CA ARG A 63 -30.45 -13.02 2.11
C ARG A 63 -28.95 -13.32 2.12
N LEU A 64 -28.29 -13.29 0.95
CA LEU A 64 -26.87 -13.59 0.83
C LEU A 64 -25.98 -12.40 1.18
N MET A 65 -26.44 -11.16 1.00
CA MET A 65 -25.67 -9.96 1.33
C MET A 65 -25.10 -9.97 2.76
N PRO A 66 -25.85 -10.30 3.82
CA PRO A 66 -25.29 -10.37 5.18
C PRO A 66 -24.25 -11.48 5.33
N LEU A 67 -24.36 -12.60 4.61
CA LEU A 67 -23.35 -13.67 4.61
C LEU A 67 -22.06 -13.20 3.96
N VAL A 68 -22.16 -12.52 2.81
CA VAL A 68 -21.01 -11.88 2.16
C VAL A 68 -20.36 -10.90 3.13
N GLY A 69 -21.15 -10.05 3.80
CA GLY A 69 -20.67 -9.12 4.80
C GLY A 69 -19.94 -9.81 5.96
N ALA A 70 -20.48 -10.91 6.47
CA ALA A 70 -19.86 -11.67 7.55
C ALA A 70 -18.51 -12.28 7.14
N VAL A 71 -18.42 -12.83 5.93
CA VAL A 71 -17.16 -13.36 5.39
C VAL A 71 -16.14 -12.25 5.24
N ASP A 72 -16.50 -11.10 4.66
CA ASP A 72 -15.59 -10.00 4.44
C ASP A 72 -15.04 -9.44 5.76
N VAL A 73 -15.88 -9.21 6.75
CA VAL A 73 -15.45 -8.78 8.09
C VAL A 73 -14.56 -9.83 8.75
N THR A 74 -14.87 -11.11 8.62
CA THR A 74 -14.03 -12.20 9.14
C THR A 74 -12.65 -12.19 8.50
N MET A 75 -12.56 -11.99 7.17
CA MET A 75 -11.28 -11.90 6.46
C MET A 75 -10.50 -10.64 6.87
N ALA A 76 -11.16 -9.52 7.07
CA ALA A 76 -10.55 -8.30 7.58
C ALA A 76 -9.89 -8.52 8.94
N PHE A 77 -10.60 -9.12 9.89
CA PHE A 77 -10.06 -9.46 11.22
C PHE A 77 -8.95 -10.52 11.13
N ALA A 78 -9.11 -11.53 10.27
CA ALA A 78 -8.07 -12.54 10.06
C ALA A 78 -6.75 -11.90 9.59
N VAL A 79 -6.81 -10.96 8.63
CA VAL A 79 -5.62 -10.26 8.16
C VAL A 79 -5.08 -9.31 9.22
N LEU A 80 -5.95 -8.63 9.97
CA LEU A 80 -5.52 -7.65 10.98
C LEU A 80 -4.85 -8.30 12.21
N PHE A 81 -5.31 -9.46 12.66
CA PHE A 81 -4.84 -10.09 13.91
C PHE A 81 -3.98 -11.34 13.69
N ALA A 82 -4.25 -12.10 12.64
CA ALA A 82 -3.52 -13.33 12.31
C ALA A 82 -3.25 -13.43 10.80
N PRO A 83 -2.38 -12.56 10.25
CA PRO A 83 -2.16 -12.47 8.80
C PRO A 83 -1.59 -13.80 8.27
N ARG A 84 -2.36 -14.45 7.40
CA ARG A 84 -1.98 -15.67 6.68
C ARG A 84 -2.17 -15.47 5.18
N GLY A 85 -1.51 -16.31 4.39
CA GLY A 85 -1.62 -16.21 2.93
C GLY A 85 -3.01 -16.54 2.40
N VAL A 86 -3.76 -17.47 3.04
CA VAL A 86 -5.11 -17.86 2.61
C VAL A 86 -6.09 -16.69 2.65
N PRO A 87 -6.27 -15.95 3.77
CA PRO A 87 -7.11 -14.75 3.77
C PRO A 87 -6.69 -13.71 2.72
N LEU A 88 -5.39 -13.45 2.56
CA LEU A 88 -4.89 -12.47 1.58
C LEU A 88 -5.18 -12.90 0.14
N ALA A 89 -5.01 -14.18 -0.19
CA ALA A 89 -5.34 -14.72 -1.50
C ALA A 89 -6.86 -14.63 -1.75
N TYR A 90 -7.68 -15.00 -0.77
CA TYR A 90 -9.14 -14.85 -0.84
C TYR A 90 -9.52 -13.38 -1.11
N MET A 91 -9.04 -12.44 -0.29
CA MET A 91 -9.34 -11.02 -0.45
C MET A 91 -8.96 -10.50 -1.84
N THR A 92 -7.80 -10.92 -2.35
CA THR A 92 -7.34 -10.54 -3.69
C THR A 92 -8.31 -11.02 -4.78
N VAL A 93 -8.63 -12.31 -4.77
CA VAL A 93 -9.48 -12.93 -5.79
C VAL A 93 -10.93 -12.42 -5.68
N TRP A 94 -11.45 -12.35 -4.44
CA TRP A 94 -12.81 -11.88 -4.19
C TRP A 94 -13.01 -10.42 -4.60
N ALA A 95 -12.10 -9.52 -4.19
CA ALA A 95 -12.18 -8.12 -4.57
C ALA A 95 -12.01 -7.91 -6.09
N ALA A 96 -11.13 -8.68 -6.75
CA ALA A 96 -11.02 -8.64 -8.21
C ALA A 96 -12.32 -9.12 -8.89
N TRP A 97 -12.92 -10.20 -8.39
CA TRP A 97 -14.19 -10.70 -8.88
C TRP A 97 -15.32 -9.67 -8.73
N THR A 98 -15.50 -9.10 -7.54
CA THR A 98 -16.54 -8.09 -7.29
C THR A 98 -16.32 -6.81 -8.10
N ALA A 99 -15.08 -6.45 -8.39
CA ALA A 99 -14.75 -5.35 -9.30
C ALA A 99 -15.18 -5.68 -10.76
N LEU A 100 -14.95 -6.92 -11.21
CA LEU A 100 -15.32 -7.37 -12.55
C LEU A 100 -16.85 -7.53 -12.74
N LEU A 101 -17.60 -7.79 -11.68
CA LEU A 101 -19.06 -7.85 -11.75
C LEU A 101 -19.69 -6.53 -12.24
N ARG A 102 -19.02 -5.39 -12.07
CA ARG A 102 -19.51 -4.09 -12.52
C ARG A 102 -19.64 -4.01 -14.05
N PRO A 103 -18.54 -4.15 -14.83
CA PRO A 103 -18.67 -4.16 -16.27
C PRO A 103 -19.54 -5.32 -16.80
N LEU A 104 -19.58 -6.46 -16.11
CA LEU A 104 -20.48 -7.56 -16.46
C LEU A 104 -21.96 -7.21 -16.22
N ALA A 105 -22.25 -6.30 -15.31
CA ALA A 105 -23.58 -5.74 -15.08
C ALA A 105 -23.90 -4.53 -15.97
N GLY A 106 -23.03 -4.18 -16.93
CA GLY A 106 -23.24 -3.09 -17.88
C GLY A 106 -22.66 -1.73 -17.47
N GLU A 107 -21.93 -1.64 -16.33
CA GLU A 107 -21.21 -0.42 -15.96
C GLU A 107 -19.93 -0.25 -16.83
N PRO A 108 -19.38 0.98 -16.96
CA PRO A 108 -18.13 1.18 -17.68
C PRO A 108 -16.99 0.33 -17.12
N VAL A 109 -16.09 -0.15 -17.99
CA VAL A 109 -14.91 -0.94 -17.58
C VAL A 109 -14.01 -0.21 -16.57
N TRP A 110 -14.05 1.10 -16.58
CA TRP A 110 -13.31 1.97 -15.65
C TRP A 110 -13.68 1.74 -14.19
N GLU A 111 -14.90 1.25 -13.91
CA GLU A 111 -15.36 0.87 -12.56
C GLU A 111 -14.51 -0.24 -11.95
N ALA A 112 -14.08 -1.21 -12.77
CA ALA A 112 -13.21 -2.28 -12.30
C ALA A 112 -11.79 -1.77 -12.01
N LEU A 113 -11.29 -0.82 -12.80
CA LEU A 113 -9.97 -0.21 -12.59
C LEU A 113 -9.97 0.74 -11.41
N GLU A 114 -11.03 1.54 -11.22
CA GLU A 114 -11.19 2.43 -10.06
C GLU A 114 -11.04 1.65 -8.74
N ARG A 115 -11.46 0.39 -8.73
CA ARG A 115 -11.36 -0.51 -7.58
C ARG A 115 -10.05 -1.30 -7.49
N ALA A 116 -9.03 -0.93 -8.27
CA ALA A 116 -7.75 -1.63 -8.24
C ALA A 116 -7.11 -1.65 -6.84
N GLY A 117 -7.36 -0.64 -6.01
CA GLY A 117 -6.93 -0.61 -4.62
C GLY A 117 -7.46 -1.78 -3.78
N ASN A 118 -8.71 -2.21 -4.02
CA ASN A 118 -9.37 -3.24 -3.23
C ASN A 118 -8.74 -4.63 -3.41
N TYR A 119 -8.29 -4.97 -4.63
CA TYR A 119 -7.61 -6.25 -4.90
C TYR A 119 -6.09 -6.13 -4.94
N GLY A 120 -5.55 -4.98 -5.30
CA GLY A 120 -4.11 -4.76 -5.42
C GLY A 120 -3.41 -4.61 -4.07
N VAL A 121 -4.06 -4.03 -3.04
CA VAL A 121 -3.49 -3.89 -1.69
C VAL A 121 -3.30 -5.25 -1.01
N PRO A 122 -4.29 -6.16 -0.93
CA PRO A 122 -4.07 -7.49 -0.38
C PRO A 122 -3.08 -8.31 -1.21
N LEU A 123 -3.07 -8.17 -2.54
CA LEU A 123 -2.06 -8.81 -3.40
C LEU A 123 -0.65 -8.31 -3.08
N ALA A 124 -0.47 -7.01 -2.95
CA ALA A 124 0.83 -6.42 -2.61
C ALA A 124 1.32 -6.89 -1.24
N LEU A 125 0.42 -6.99 -0.25
CA LEU A 125 0.76 -7.53 1.07
C LEU A 125 1.15 -9.00 0.99
N LEU A 126 0.40 -9.82 0.24
CA LEU A 126 0.72 -11.23 0.01
C LEU A 126 2.11 -11.40 -0.61
N VAL A 127 2.43 -10.58 -1.62
CA VAL A 127 3.74 -10.59 -2.29
C VAL A 127 4.83 -10.10 -1.34
N LEU A 128 4.62 -8.99 -0.62
CA LEU A 128 5.59 -8.37 0.28
C LEU A 128 5.98 -9.29 1.45
N THR A 129 5.08 -10.14 1.89
CA THR A 129 5.32 -11.12 2.95
C THR A 129 5.90 -12.44 2.44
N GLY A 130 6.23 -12.53 1.17
CA GLY A 130 6.77 -13.70 0.48
C GLY A 130 5.71 -14.40 -0.36
N THR A 131 5.94 -14.49 -1.67
CA THR A 131 5.01 -15.17 -2.59
C THR A 131 4.88 -16.64 -2.23
N PRO A 132 3.67 -17.15 -1.95
CA PRO A 132 3.49 -18.55 -1.61
C PRO A 132 3.84 -19.46 -2.80
N ARG A 133 4.56 -20.53 -2.53
CA ARG A 133 4.96 -21.55 -3.52
C ARG A 133 4.19 -22.86 -3.36
N SER A 134 3.48 -23.01 -2.25
CA SER A 134 2.73 -24.22 -1.92
C SER A 134 1.50 -23.88 -1.07
N TRP A 135 0.59 -24.85 -0.95
CA TRP A 135 -0.56 -24.74 -0.04
C TRP A 135 -0.16 -24.57 1.43
N SER A 136 0.92 -25.22 1.85
CA SER A 136 1.46 -25.06 3.20
C SER A 136 1.98 -23.66 3.46
N ASP A 137 2.57 -23.00 2.45
CA ASP A 137 3.04 -21.63 2.56
C ASP A 137 1.87 -20.63 2.72
N LEU A 138 0.72 -20.88 2.11
CA LEU A 138 -0.48 -20.07 2.31
C LEU A 138 -1.01 -20.12 3.75
N ARG A 139 -0.75 -21.21 4.48
CA ARG A 139 -1.20 -21.36 5.88
C ARG A 139 -0.25 -20.71 6.89
N ARG A 140 0.96 -20.37 6.50
CA ARG A 140 1.95 -19.75 7.40
C ARG A 140 1.53 -18.36 7.81
N THR A 141 1.90 -17.98 9.04
CA THR A 141 1.75 -16.62 9.54
C THR A 141 2.69 -15.69 8.78
N ARG A 142 2.21 -14.49 8.46
CA ARG A 142 2.89 -13.48 7.64
C ARG A 142 2.89 -12.15 8.39
N ASP A 143 3.54 -12.14 9.54
CA ASP A 143 3.53 -11.05 10.52
C ASP A 143 4.51 -9.91 10.21
N ARG A 144 5.35 -10.08 9.17
CA ARG A 144 6.33 -9.09 8.75
C ARG A 144 6.57 -9.13 7.24
N ALA A 145 7.07 -8.01 6.70
CA ALA A 145 7.56 -7.95 5.34
C ALA A 145 8.85 -8.76 5.18
N ALA A 146 9.03 -9.38 4.02
CA ALA A 146 10.32 -9.92 3.61
C ALA A 146 11.26 -8.76 3.24
N ASP A 147 12.52 -8.85 3.63
CA ASP A 147 13.53 -7.82 3.43
C ASP A 147 14.43 -8.07 2.21
N ASP A 148 14.16 -9.13 1.45
CA ASP A 148 14.87 -9.39 0.20
C ASP A 148 14.44 -8.45 -0.93
N VAL A 149 15.43 -7.96 -1.68
CA VAL A 149 15.26 -6.95 -2.75
C VAL A 149 14.26 -7.42 -3.82
N ALA A 150 14.30 -8.69 -4.19
CA ALA A 150 13.45 -9.23 -5.26
C ALA A 150 11.96 -9.25 -4.85
N THR A 151 11.67 -9.58 -3.61
CA THR A 151 10.31 -9.57 -3.07
C THR A 151 9.76 -8.15 -2.95
N VAL A 152 10.57 -7.21 -2.44
CA VAL A 152 10.18 -5.80 -2.37
C VAL A 152 9.98 -5.21 -3.78
N ALA A 153 10.84 -5.53 -4.74
CA ALA A 153 10.68 -5.06 -6.12
C ALA A 153 9.37 -5.58 -6.76
N ARG A 154 8.99 -6.85 -6.50
CA ARG A 154 7.71 -7.40 -6.96
C ARG A 154 6.51 -6.71 -6.31
N ALA A 155 6.53 -6.51 -5.00
CA ALA A 155 5.46 -5.80 -4.29
C ALA A 155 5.33 -4.34 -4.78
N ARG A 156 6.47 -3.67 -5.02
CA ARG A 156 6.50 -2.34 -5.64
C ARG A 156 5.89 -2.34 -7.04
N ALA A 157 6.18 -3.34 -7.87
CA ALA A 157 5.58 -3.46 -9.20
C ALA A 157 4.06 -3.62 -9.12
N VAL A 158 3.56 -4.48 -8.23
CA VAL A 158 2.12 -4.62 -7.97
C VAL A 158 1.51 -3.28 -7.58
N LEU A 159 2.08 -2.56 -6.60
CA LEU A 159 1.54 -1.28 -6.15
C LEU A 159 1.62 -0.18 -7.20
N ARG A 160 2.66 -0.18 -8.04
CA ARG A 160 2.79 0.75 -9.16
C ARG A 160 1.61 0.60 -10.13
N TRP A 161 1.31 -0.63 -10.54
CA TRP A 161 0.18 -0.90 -11.42
C TRP A 161 -1.16 -0.69 -10.73
N THR A 162 -1.30 -1.06 -9.46
CA THR A 162 -2.49 -0.81 -8.65
C THR A 162 -2.80 0.69 -8.57
N THR A 163 -1.81 1.50 -8.18
CA THR A 163 -1.98 2.96 -8.06
C THR A 163 -2.32 3.60 -9.41
N SER A 164 -1.64 3.16 -10.48
CA SER A 164 -1.92 3.69 -11.81
C SER A 164 -3.30 3.29 -12.32
N ALA A 165 -3.71 2.03 -12.11
CA ALA A 165 -5.02 1.54 -12.53
C ALA A 165 -6.16 2.27 -11.81
N LEU A 166 -6.06 2.46 -10.48
CA LEU A 166 -7.10 3.16 -9.72
C LEU A 166 -7.22 4.63 -10.11
N LEU A 167 -6.10 5.33 -10.34
CA LEU A 167 -6.10 6.72 -10.80
C LEU A 167 -6.64 6.83 -12.23
N LEU A 168 -6.25 5.92 -13.12
CA LEU A 168 -6.77 5.85 -14.48
C LEU A 168 -8.28 5.57 -14.48
N GLY A 169 -8.74 4.59 -13.70
CA GLY A 169 -10.15 4.24 -13.60
C GLY A 169 -11.02 5.39 -13.12
N HIS A 170 -10.63 6.00 -12.00
CA HIS A 170 -11.34 7.15 -11.44
C HIS A 170 -11.30 8.36 -12.38
N GLY A 171 -10.12 8.66 -12.93
CA GLY A 171 -9.97 9.75 -13.91
C GLY A 171 -10.79 9.55 -15.18
N ALA A 172 -10.84 8.31 -15.71
CA ALA A 172 -11.64 7.99 -16.90
C ALA A 172 -13.15 8.06 -16.62
N LEU A 173 -13.61 7.64 -15.45
CA LEU A 173 -15.00 7.82 -15.02
C LEU A 173 -15.38 9.31 -14.98
N ALA A 174 -14.49 10.16 -14.51
CA ALA A 174 -14.70 11.60 -14.45
C ALA A 174 -14.62 12.28 -15.85
N ALA A 175 -13.52 12.04 -16.58
CA ALA A 175 -13.21 12.76 -17.81
C ALA A 175 -13.94 12.21 -19.05
N LEU A 176 -14.10 10.88 -19.16
CA LEU A 176 -14.61 10.24 -20.38
C LEU A 176 -16.08 9.85 -20.29
N THR A 177 -16.59 9.54 -19.09
CA THR A 177 -18.00 9.13 -18.92
C THR A 177 -18.85 10.21 -18.27
N GLY A 178 -18.23 11.23 -17.68
CA GLY A 178 -18.97 12.30 -16.99
C GLY A 178 -19.83 11.79 -15.83
N LYS A 179 -19.32 10.82 -15.06
CA LYS A 179 -20.08 10.14 -14.00
C LYS A 179 -20.75 11.15 -13.05
N ALA A 180 -22.09 11.19 -13.08
CA ALA A 180 -22.90 12.18 -12.36
C ALA A 180 -22.60 12.24 -10.86
N LEU A 181 -22.28 11.08 -10.25
CA LEU A 181 -21.90 10.99 -8.85
C LEU A 181 -20.65 11.81 -8.51
N LEU A 182 -19.62 11.77 -9.37
CA LEU A 182 -18.39 12.54 -9.16
C LEU A 182 -18.67 14.04 -9.30
N THR A 183 -19.55 14.41 -10.23
CA THR A 183 -19.99 15.81 -10.39
C THR A 183 -20.72 16.29 -9.13
N SER A 184 -21.58 15.47 -8.53
CA SER A 184 -22.27 15.84 -7.28
C SER A 184 -21.32 15.99 -6.09
N HIS A 185 -20.26 15.18 -6.02
CA HIS A 185 -19.22 15.31 -5.01
C HIS A 185 -18.52 16.67 -5.07
N TYR A 186 -18.08 17.10 -6.26
CA TYR A 186 -17.45 18.41 -6.41
C TYR A 186 -18.43 19.57 -6.20
N ALA A 187 -19.68 19.42 -6.63
CA ALA A 187 -20.72 20.39 -6.38
C ALA A 187 -21.01 20.58 -4.87
N SER A 188 -20.90 19.52 -4.07
CA SER A 188 -21.11 19.58 -2.61
C SER A 188 -20.12 20.50 -1.87
N VAL A 189 -18.98 20.79 -2.48
CA VAL A 189 -17.97 21.74 -1.99
C VAL A 189 -17.92 23.03 -2.81
N GLY A 190 -18.97 23.33 -3.55
CA GLY A 190 -19.13 24.59 -4.31
C GLY A 190 -18.34 24.67 -5.62
N LEU A 191 -17.82 23.55 -6.12
CA LEU A 191 -17.07 23.52 -7.38
C LEU A 191 -18.01 23.32 -8.59
N PRO A 192 -17.72 23.99 -9.74
CA PRO A 192 -18.55 23.85 -10.94
C PRO A 192 -18.43 22.47 -11.58
N PRO A 193 -19.43 22.01 -12.36
CA PRO A 193 -19.42 20.69 -13.01
C PRO A 193 -18.19 20.44 -13.91
N SER A 194 -17.64 21.47 -14.53
CA SER A 194 -16.41 21.39 -15.33
C SER A 194 -15.19 20.90 -14.55
N THR A 195 -15.19 21.07 -13.24
CA THR A 195 -14.14 20.56 -12.34
C THR A 195 -14.00 19.04 -12.46
N THR A 196 -15.11 18.32 -12.63
CA THR A 196 -15.11 16.85 -12.76
C THR A 196 -14.20 16.39 -13.90
N VAL A 197 -14.34 17.01 -15.07
CA VAL A 197 -13.53 16.69 -16.26
C VAL A 197 -12.07 17.07 -16.06
N ALA A 198 -11.80 18.26 -15.50
CA ALA A 198 -10.44 18.71 -15.23
C ALA A 198 -9.71 17.78 -14.23
N VAL A 199 -10.39 17.41 -13.16
CA VAL A 199 -9.88 16.45 -12.18
C VAL A 199 -9.66 15.07 -12.81
N GLY A 200 -10.56 14.62 -13.67
CA GLY A 200 -10.38 13.37 -14.39
C GLY A 200 -9.09 13.32 -15.21
N TRP A 201 -8.81 14.38 -15.98
CA TRP A 201 -7.56 14.49 -16.73
C TRP A 201 -6.32 14.59 -15.83
N LEU A 202 -6.41 15.28 -14.69
CA LEU A 202 -5.34 15.34 -13.70
C LEU A 202 -5.03 13.92 -13.18
N GLU A 203 -6.03 13.12 -12.82
CA GLU A 203 -5.82 11.75 -12.32
C GLU A 203 -5.25 10.81 -13.40
N ILE A 204 -5.66 10.94 -14.66
CA ILE A 204 -5.06 10.22 -15.79
C ILE A 204 -3.57 10.60 -15.93
N ALA A 205 -3.23 11.90 -15.83
CA ALA A 205 -1.85 12.34 -15.86
C ALA A 205 -1.03 11.81 -14.68
N LEU A 206 -1.60 11.79 -13.47
CA LEU A 206 -0.97 11.18 -12.28
C LEU A 206 -0.77 9.66 -12.45
N ALA A 207 -1.71 8.97 -13.09
CA ALA A 207 -1.57 7.55 -13.42
C ALA A 207 -0.38 7.31 -14.35
N ALA A 208 -0.28 8.08 -15.42
CA ALA A 208 0.84 8.02 -16.37
C ALA A 208 2.18 8.35 -15.70
N ALA A 209 2.23 9.40 -14.88
CA ALA A 209 3.43 9.78 -14.13
C ALA A 209 3.86 8.68 -13.14
N THR A 210 2.91 8.02 -12.48
CA THR A 210 3.18 6.89 -11.57
C THR A 210 3.78 5.70 -12.33
N VAL A 211 3.28 5.41 -13.54
CA VAL A 211 3.88 4.36 -14.41
C VAL A 211 5.27 4.77 -14.88
N ALA A 212 5.46 6.00 -15.30
CA ALA A 212 6.74 6.45 -15.83
C ALA A 212 7.83 6.51 -14.74
N ARG A 213 7.55 7.22 -13.65
CA ARG A 213 8.51 7.47 -12.56
C ARG A 213 7.83 7.60 -11.20
N PRO A 214 7.67 6.53 -10.44
CA PRO A 214 7.03 6.56 -9.12
C PRO A 214 7.94 7.27 -8.10
N ALA A 215 8.00 8.61 -8.13
CA ALA A 215 8.76 9.39 -7.16
C ALA A 215 8.01 9.47 -5.82
N PRO A 216 8.69 9.38 -4.64
CA PRO A 216 8.02 9.39 -3.34
C PRO A 216 7.13 10.62 -3.14
N GLY A 217 7.59 11.82 -3.52
CA GLY A 217 6.80 13.05 -3.41
C GLY A 217 5.50 13.02 -4.24
N LEU A 218 5.58 12.55 -5.49
CA LEU A 218 4.40 12.36 -6.34
C LEU A 218 3.39 11.41 -5.70
N LEU A 219 3.86 10.32 -5.12
CA LEU A 219 3.01 9.29 -4.53
C LEU A 219 2.34 9.77 -3.23
N VAL A 220 3.05 10.56 -2.43
CA VAL A 220 2.47 11.20 -1.23
C VAL A 220 1.39 12.21 -1.64
N VAL A 221 1.64 13.01 -2.68
CA VAL A 221 0.63 13.93 -3.23
C VAL A 221 -0.59 13.16 -3.76
N ALA A 222 -0.37 12.07 -4.51
CA ALA A 222 -1.46 11.22 -5.01
C ALA A 222 -2.27 10.60 -3.85
N ALA A 223 -1.61 10.14 -2.78
CA ALA A 223 -2.29 9.61 -1.61
C ALA A 223 -3.14 10.66 -0.88
N ALA A 224 -2.58 11.85 -0.65
CA ALA A 224 -3.28 12.98 -0.04
C ALA A 224 -4.46 13.44 -0.90
N TRP A 225 -4.27 13.48 -2.21
CA TRP A 225 -5.32 13.80 -3.19
C TRP A 225 -6.47 12.78 -3.09
N LYS A 226 -6.16 11.48 -3.15
CA LYS A 226 -7.19 10.44 -3.03
C LYS A 226 -7.87 10.47 -1.67
N LEU A 227 -7.15 10.69 -0.58
CA LEU A 227 -7.76 10.85 0.73
C LEU A 227 -8.76 12.02 0.76
N ALA A 228 -8.41 13.15 0.17
CA ALA A 228 -9.27 14.32 0.08
C ALA A 228 -10.51 14.05 -0.81
N THR A 229 -10.34 13.47 -2.00
CA THR A 229 -11.46 13.20 -2.90
C THR A 229 -12.38 12.09 -2.39
N GLU A 230 -11.85 11.04 -1.76
CA GLU A 230 -12.68 9.99 -1.14
C GLU A 230 -13.43 10.52 0.11
N SER A 231 -12.90 11.51 0.82
CA SER A 231 -13.62 12.10 1.96
C SER A 231 -14.88 12.87 1.53
N LEU A 232 -15.06 13.20 0.25
CA LEU A 232 -16.29 13.80 -0.28
C LEU A 232 -17.51 12.90 -0.10
N TRP A 233 -17.34 11.58 0.00
CA TRP A 233 -18.42 10.68 0.37
C TRP A 233 -19.02 11.02 1.75
N ILE A 234 -18.18 11.42 2.70
CA ILE A 234 -18.63 11.84 4.04
C ILE A 234 -19.36 13.18 3.94
N VAL A 235 -18.82 14.12 3.14
CA VAL A 235 -19.41 15.46 2.95
C VAL A 235 -20.79 15.37 2.30
N THR A 236 -21.01 14.43 1.39
CA THR A 236 -22.32 14.21 0.75
C THR A 236 -23.33 13.46 1.62
N GLY A 237 -22.99 13.14 2.87
CA GLY A 237 -23.90 12.48 3.81
C GLY A 237 -24.13 11.00 3.53
N THR A 238 -23.29 10.37 2.69
CA THR A 238 -23.36 8.92 2.48
C THR A 238 -22.79 8.17 3.69
N PRO A 239 -23.12 6.88 3.89
CA PRO A 239 -22.57 6.10 4.98
C PRO A 239 -21.04 6.15 4.98
N ILE A 240 -20.43 6.30 6.15
CA ILE A 240 -18.95 6.33 6.32
C ILE A 240 -18.25 5.13 5.68
N TRP A 241 -18.97 4.04 5.49
CA TRP A 241 -18.49 2.81 4.88
C TRP A 241 -18.04 3.00 3.42
N GLU A 242 -18.61 3.98 2.69
CA GLU A 242 -18.14 4.35 1.33
C GLU A 242 -16.69 4.82 1.36
N PHE A 243 -16.33 5.64 2.32
CA PHE A 243 -14.95 6.11 2.53
C PHE A 243 -14.04 4.98 3.01
N VAL A 244 -14.50 4.15 3.96
CA VAL A 244 -13.73 3.05 4.55
C VAL A 244 -13.44 1.96 3.51
N GLU A 245 -14.44 1.57 2.69
CA GLU A 245 -14.26 0.60 1.59
C GLU A 245 -13.18 1.03 0.58
N ARG A 246 -12.99 2.34 0.42
CA ARG A 246 -12.02 2.91 -0.53
C ARG A 246 -10.62 3.12 0.05
N ALA A 247 -10.31 2.50 1.19
CA ALA A 247 -8.98 2.63 1.82
C ALA A 247 -7.84 2.27 0.86
N GLY A 248 -8.06 1.35 -0.07
CA GLY A 248 -7.09 1.00 -1.10
C GLY A 248 -6.65 2.18 -1.98
N SER A 249 -7.52 3.18 -2.20
CA SER A 249 -7.24 4.32 -3.08
C SER A 249 -6.14 5.23 -2.53
N TYR A 250 -6.08 5.46 -1.22
CA TYR A 250 -5.07 6.31 -0.58
C TYR A 250 -3.93 5.52 0.06
N VAL A 251 -4.16 4.26 0.43
CA VAL A 251 -3.13 3.39 1.01
C VAL A 251 -2.15 2.88 -0.04
N ALA A 252 -2.61 2.51 -1.25
CA ALA A 252 -1.73 1.96 -2.28
C ALA A 252 -0.59 2.93 -2.67
N PRO A 253 -0.85 4.21 -3.02
CA PRO A 253 0.22 5.15 -3.32
C PRO A 253 1.12 5.45 -2.11
N MET A 254 0.59 5.48 -0.88
CA MET A 254 1.40 5.70 0.32
C MET A 254 2.34 4.52 0.60
N ALA A 255 1.86 3.28 0.48
CA ALA A 255 2.67 2.08 0.62
C ALA A 255 3.74 2.00 -0.49
N LEU A 256 3.39 2.37 -1.72
CA LEU A 256 4.36 2.46 -2.81
C LEU A 256 5.46 3.49 -2.51
N ALA A 257 5.10 4.68 -2.00
CA ALA A 257 6.07 5.69 -1.58
C ALA A 257 7.04 5.14 -0.54
N ALA A 258 6.54 4.41 0.46
CA ALA A 258 7.37 3.80 1.49
C ALA A 258 8.36 2.76 0.90
N LEU A 259 7.92 1.91 -0.05
CA LEU A 259 8.82 0.93 -0.69
C LEU A 259 9.89 1.61 -1.57
N VAL A 260 9.53 2.69 -2.28
CA VAL A 260 10.51 3.46 -3.08
C VAL A 260 11.55 4.13 -2.16
N MET A 261 11.13 4.70 -1.03
CA MET A 261 12.05 5.27 -0.05
C MET A 261 12.97 4.22 0.58
N TRP A 262 12.48 3.02 0.85
CA TRP A 262 13.29 1.93 1.37
C TRP A 262 14.43 1.54 0.42
N GLU A 263 14.15 1.40 -0.88
CA GLU A 263 15.17 1.11 -1.89
C GLU A 263 16.21 2.22 -2.00
N GLY A 264 15.76 3.48 -2.07
CA GLY A 264 16.65 4.64 -2.13
C GLY A 264 17.63 4.71 -0.95
N GLY A 265 17.15 4.43 0.26
CA GLY A 265 17.98 4.39 1.46
C GLY A 265 19.02 3.25 1.46
N ARG A 266 18.67 2.08 0.91
CA ARG A 266 19.63 0.97 0.75
C ARG A 266 20.75 1.29 -0.24
N THR A 267 20.38 1.86 -1.38
CA THR A 267 21.36 2.25 -2.42
C THR A 267 22.33 3.29 -1.88
N ALA A 268 21.85 4.32 -1.19
CA ALA A 268 22.70 5.31 -0.55
C ALA A 268 23.64 4.70 0.50
N GLY A 269 23.15 3.74 1.31
CA GLY A 269 23.95 3.04 2.32
C GLY A 269 25.07 2.19 1.73
N ILE A 270 24.85 1.57 0.55
CA ILE A 270 25.89 0.80 -0.18
C ILE A 270 26.96 1.76 -0.69
N VAL A 271 26.56 2.86 -1.35
CA VAL A 271 27.51 3.85 -1.88
C VAL A 271 28.39 4.45 -0.77
N CYS A 272 27.80 4.78 0.41
CA CYS A 272 28.58 5.28 1.52
C CYS A 272 29.57 4.25 2.10
N ARG A 273 29.27 2.97 2.05
CA ARG A 273 30.20 1.92 2.52
C ARG A 273 31.37 1.70 1.57
N THR A 274 31.12 1.75 0.27
CA THR A 274 32.18 1.59 -0.74
C THR A 274 33.09 2.82 -0.84
N ALA A 275 32.58 4.00 -0.46
CA ALA A 275 33.34 5.24 -0.43
C ALA A 275 34.18 5.42 0.86
N ARG A 276 34.04 4.55 1.86
CA ARG A 276 34.88 4.63 3.08
C ARG A 276 36.25 4.05 2.75
N PRO A 277 37.36 4.86 2.90
CA PRO A 277 38.68 4.33 2.66
C PRO A 277 38.96 3.15 3.59
N GLU A 278 39.59 2.13 3.03
CA GLU A 278 40.05 0.98 3.82
C GLU A 278 40.87 1.49 5.02
N PRO A 279 40.65 0.96 6.25
CA PRO A 279 41.49 1.34 7.38
C PRO A 279 42.93 1.10 6.98
N GLN A 280 43.74 2.17 6.97
CA GLN A 280 45.19 1.98 6.77
C GLN A 280 45.65 0.92 7.74
N PRO A 281 46.43 -0.09 7.29
CA PRO A 281 47.02 -1.06 8.19
C PRO A 281 47.82 -0.26 9.25
N ALA A 282 47.56 -0.56 10.51
CA ALA A 282 48.28 0.08 11.60
C ALA A 282 49.77 0.02 11.32
N SER A 283 50.42 1.17 11.27
CA SER A 283 51.86 1.24 11.08
C SER A 283 52.52 0.25 12.07
N PRO A 284 53.50 -0.56 11.66
CA PRO A 284 54.17 -1.47 12.56
C PRO A 284 54.70 -0.66 13.75
N VAL A 285 54.25 -1.02 14.95
CA VAL A 285 54.76 -0.43 16.18
C VAL A 285 56.26 -0.74 16.17
N ASP A 286 57.09 0.29 16.08
CA ASP A 286 58.55 0.16 16.12
C ASP A 286 58.97 -0.29 17.52
N HIS A 287 59.11 -1.60 17.71
CA HIS A 287 59.52 -2.20 18.96
C HIS A 287 60.97 -1.88 19.37
N ARG A 288 61.65 -0.97 18.63
CA ARG A 288 63.04 -0.56 18.98
C ARG A 288 63.11 0.28 20.25
N ASP A 289 62.02 0.97 20.62
CA ASP A 289 62.04 1.83 21.85
C ASP A 289 61.84 1.07 23.17
N GLU A 290 61.27 -0.12 23.16
CA GLU A 290 61.15 -0.94 24.39
C GLU A 290 62.47 -1.55 24.84
N GLY A 291 63.38 -1.87 23.91
CA GLY A 291 64.72 -2.36 24.21
C GLY A 291 65.60 -1.31 24.91
N ALA A 292 65.45 -0.05 24.49
CA ALA A 292 66.23 1.07 25.07
C ALA A 292 65.78 1.47 26.47
N ARG A 293 64.53 1.28 26.83
CA ARG A 293 64.00 1.50 28.18
C ARG A 293 64.43 0.41 29.16
N ARG A 294 64.43 -0.86 28.78
CA ARG A 294 64.89 -1.99 29.63
C ARG A 294 66.39 -1.93 29.91
N ALA A 295 67.22 -1.46 28.98
CA ALA A 295 68.65 -1.27 29.18
C ALA A 295 69.02 -0.11 30.16
N ARG A 296 68.16 0.86 30.37
CA ARG A 296 68.37 1.97 31.32
C ARG A 296 67.94 1.62 32.75
N ASP A 297 67.00 0.72 32.96
CA ASP A 297 66.53 0.29 34.27
C ASP A 297 67.45 -0.75 34.90
N SER A 298 68.17 -1.57 34.12
CA SER A 298 69.13 -2.56 34.62
C SER A 298 70.53 -1.92 35.02
N ALA A 299 70.74 -0.65 34.71
CA ALA A 299 71.99 0.06 35.13
C ALA A 299 71.86 0.90 36.43
N ARG A 300 70.74 0.73 37.15
CA ARG A 300 70.47 1.43 38.43
C ARG A 300 70.18 0.52 39.60
N VAL A 301 70.80 -0.64 39.65
CA VAL A 301 70.82 -1.48 40.82
C VAL A 301 72.26 -1.70 41.27
#